data_bc39b0e2b60a5e9a1eb5617946c17057
#
_entry.id   bc39b0e2b60a5e9a1eb5617946c17057
#
_cell.length_a   1.000
_cell.length_b   1.000
_cell.length_c   1.000
_cell.angle_alpha   90.00
_cell.angle_beta   90.00
_cell.angle_gamma   90.00
#
_symmetry.space_group_name_H-M   'P 1'
#
loop_
_entity.id
_entity.type
_entity.pdbx_description
1 polymer ?
#
loop_
_entity_poly.entity_id
_entity_poly.type
_entity_poly.pdbx_seq_one_letter_code
_entity_poly.pdbx_strand_id
1 'polypeptide(L)'
;NHIEATNNNSVDVSKNPIVVYQGFSIHGNEASRSNAGLAAAYYLAAANGNKIDDLLNNTIILFDPSFNPDGLQRFAYWANTNKANTINPDPNDREYHEVWPGGRTNHYWFDMNRDWLPVQLPESRARIESFHKWLPNILTDHHEMGSNSSFFFQPGIPSRTNPLTPQMNQD
;
A
#
# COMPACT_ATOMS: atom_id res chain seq x y z
N ASN A 1 -8.50 16.50 18.57
CA ASN A 1 -8.71 15.15 18.08
C ASN A 1 -9.26 15.20 16.64
N HIS A 2 -8.64 14.48 15.70
CA HIS A 2 -8.97 14.56 14.27
C HIS A 2 -10.42 14.15 13.98
N ILE A 3 -10.91 13.13 14.66
CA ILE A 3 -12.29 12.63 14.53
C ILE A 3 -13.31 13.62 15.11
N GLU A 4 -12.99 14.26 16.22
CA GLU A 4 -13.85 15.31 16.79
C GLU A 4 -13.89 16.54 15.88
N ALA A 5 -12.78 16.87 15.22
CA ALA A 5 -12.70 17.98 14.27
C ALA A 5 -13.59 17.77 13.05
N THR A 6 -13.71 16.55 12.54
CA THR A 6 -14.60 16.23 11.40
C THR A 6 -16.08 16.36 11.72
N ASN A 7 -16.45 16.20 13.01
CA ASN A 7 -17.83 16.28 13.49
C ASN A 7 -18.20 17.62 14.11
N ASN A 8 -17.25 18.52 14.28
CA ASN A 8 -17.44 19.80 14.97
C ASN A 8 -16.75 20.96 14.21
N ASN A 9 -17.55 21.73 13.47
CA ASN A 9 -17.07 22.88 12.70
C ASN A 9 -16.40 23.99 13.53
N SER A 10 -16.40 23.90 14.84
CA SER A 10 -15.75 24.87 15.75
C SER A 10 -14.29 24.54 16.08
N VAL A 11 -13.78 23.40 15.64
CA VAL A 11 -12.40 22.99 15.91
C VAL A 11 -11.47 23.60 14.88
N ASP A 12 -10.41 24.27 15.35
CA ASP A 12 -9.34 24.77 14.48
C ASP A 12 -8.47 23.62 13.98
N VAL A 13 -8.75 23.18 12.77
CA VAL A 13 -8.05 22.06 12.13
C VAL A 13 -6.64 22.43 11.62
N SER A 14 -6.32 23.72 11.56
CA SER A 14 -5.01 24.19 11.03
C SER A 14 -3.81 23.74 11.86
N LYS A 15 -4.05 23.37 13.11
CA LYS A 15 -3.03 22.88 14.06
C LYS A 15 -3.03 21.38 14.26
N ASN A 16 -3.93 20.67 13.60
CA ASN A 16 -3.99 19.21 13.72
C ASN A 16 -2.92 18.57 12.83
N PRO A 17 -2.27 17.51 13.28
CA PRO A 17 -1.39 16.73 12.41
C PRO A 17 -2.20 16.14 11.25
N ILE A 18 -1.59 16.06 10.08
CA ILE A 18 -2.17 15.31 8.97
C ILE A 18 -2.13 13.81 9.26
N VAL A 19 -3.09 13.07 8.71
CA VAL A 19 -3.13 11.62 8.82
C VAL A 19 -2.75 11.00 7.49
N VAL A 20 -1.73 10.16 7.50
CA VAL A 20 -1.26 9.41 6.32
C VAL A 20 -1.46 7.93 6.59
N TYR A 21 -2.17 7.25 5.69
CA TYR A 21 -2.32 5.80 5.73
C TYR A 21 -1.46 5.18 4.65
N GLN A 22 -0.41 4.49 5.06
CA GLN A 22 0.52 3.80 4.16
C GLN A 22 0.22 2.30 4.16
N GLY A 23 -0.19 1.78 3.00
CA GLY A 23 -0.49 0.38 2.81
C GLY A 23 0.46 -0.28 1.81
N PHE A 24 0.90 -1.48 2.13
CA PHE A 24 1.85 -2.24 1.33
C PHE A 24 1.28 -3.63 1.00
N SER A 25 1.70 -4.19 -0.12
CA SER A 25 1.55 -5.61 -0.43
C SER A 25 0.10 -6.13 -0.43
N ILE A 26 -0.83 -5.39 -1.04
CA ILE A 26 -2.20 -5.91 -1.29
C ILE A 26 -2.14 -7.11 -2.27
N HIS A 27 -1.17 -7.12 -3.17
CA HIS A 27 -0.76 -8.29 -3.91
C HIS A 27 0.52 -8.85 -3.27
N GLY A 28 0.41 -10.00 -2.63
CA GLY A 28 1.53 -10.56 -1.84
C GLY A 28 2.75 -10.97 -2.67
N ASN A 29 2.58 -11.22 -3.97
CA ASN A 29 3.69 -11.52 -4.88
C ASN A 29 4.39 -10.27 -5.46
N GLU A 30 3.97 -9.09 -5.06
CA GLU A 30 4.68 -7.84 -5.32
C GLU A 30 5.64 -7.54 -4.16
N ALA A 31 6.60 -8.44 -3.94
CA ALA A 31 7.36 -8.56 -2.68
C ALA A 31 8.30 -7.40 -2.38
N SER A 32 8.73 -6.62 -3.38
CA SER A 32 9.59 -5.44 -3.13
C SER A 32 8.87 -4.41 -2.25
N ARG A 33 7.54 -4.39 -2.27
CA ARG A 33 6.73 -3.49 -1.44
C ARG A 33 6.82 -3.81 0.04
N SER A 34 6.76 -5.08 0.40
CA SER A 34 6.93 -5.50 1.80
C SER A 34 8.33 -5.19 2.30
N ASN A 35 9.36 -5.39 1.46
CA ASN A 35 10.73 -5.02 1.79
C ASN A 35 10.89 -3.50 1.94
N ALA A 36 10.29 -2.73 1.04
CA ALA A 36 10.27 -1.27 1.14
C ALA A 36 9.51 -0.80 2.39
N GLY A 37 8.39 -1.45 2.72
CA GLY A 37 7.64 -1.18 3.94
C GLY A 37 8.48 -1.40 5.19
N LEU A 38 9.22 -2.50 5.27
CA LEU A 38 10.14 -2.76 6.39
C LEU A 38 11.22 -1.68 6.52
N ALA A 39 11.81 -1.28 5.40
CA ALA A 39 12.82 -0.22 5.38
C ALA A 39 12.23 1.14 5.78
N ALA A 40 11.03 1.46 5.30
CA ALA A 40 10.31 2.68 5.67
C ALA A 40 9.96 2.71 7.17
N ALA A 41 9.44 1.61 7.71
CA ALA A 41 9.15 1.49 9.13
C ALA A 41 10.41 1.69 9.99
N TYR A 42 11.52 1.05 9.58
CA TYR A 42 12.80 1.24 10.26
C TYR A 42 13.27 2.70 10.20
N TYR A 43 13.19 3.33 9.02
CA TYR A 43 13.56 4.73 8.87
C TYR A 43 12.72 5.65 9.77
N LEU A 44 11.40 5.48 9.77
CA LEU A 44 10.49 6.28 10.60
C LEU A 44 10.76 6.10 12.11
N ALA A 45 11.16 4.90 12.53
CA ALA A 45 11.40 4.59 13.93
C ALA A 45 12.80 4.97 14.43
N ALA A 46 13.81 4.99 13.56
CA ALA A 46 15.21 5.07 13.95
C ALA A 46 15.95 6.31 13.43
N ALA A 47 15.42 7.00 12.43
CA ALA A 47 16.05 8.21 11.91
C ALA A 47 16.01 9.35 12.93
N ASN A 48 17.02 10.21 12.90
CA ASN A 48 17.19 11.33 13.81
C ASN A 48 17.42 12.63 13.05
N GLY A 49 17.07 13.73 13.66
CA GLY A 49 17.34 15.08 13.18
C GLY A 49 16.10 15.86 12.79
N ASN A 50 16.24 17.16 12.67
CA ASN A 50 15.14 18.11 12.58
C ASN A 50 14.10 17.76 11.51
N LYS A 51 14.53 17.23 10.38
CA LYS A 51 13.61 16.90 9.27
C LYS A 51 12.64 15.77 9.62
N ILE A 52 13.12 14.71 10.25
CA ILE A 52 12.27 13.59 10.65
C ILE A 52 11.46 13.95 11.89
N ASP A 53 12.03 14.70 12.81
CA ASP A 53 11.33 15.17 14.00
C ASP A 53 10.15 16.07 13.61
N ASP A 54 10.36 17.01 12.68
CA ASP A 54 9.29 17.85 12.14
C ASP A 54 8.20 17.05 11.44
N LEU A 55 8.59 16.08 10.62
CA LEU A 55 7.63 15.17 9.99
C LEU A 55 6.77 14.45 11.03
N LEU A 56 7.39 13.80 12.00
CA LEU A 56 6.68 12.98 12.98
C LEU A 56 5.85 13.81 13.97
N ASN A 57 6.27 15.04 14.27
CA ASN A 57 5.50 15.95 15.12
C ASN A 57 4.23 16.47 14.44
N ASN A 58 4.22 16.53 13.10
CA ASN A 58 3.11 17.08 12.32
C ASN A 58 2.29 16.02 11.55
N THR A 59 2.61 14.73 11.72
CA THR A 59 1.97 13.66 10.95
C THR A 59 1.64 12.47 11.83
N ILE A 60 0.43 11.97 11.71
CA ILE A 60 0.03 10.65 12.22
C ILE A 60 0.17 9.66 11.07
N ILE A 61 0.98 8.63 11.25
CA ILE A 61 1.20 7.62 10.23
C ILE A 61 0.52 6.32 10.67
N LEU A 62 -0.50 5.93 9.91
CA LEU A 62 -1.07 4.59 9.98
C LEU A 62 -0.27 3.73 9.02
N PHE A 63 0.42 2.75 9.54
CA PHE A 63 1.34 1.95 8.77
C PHE A 63 0.86 0.49 8.72
N ASP A 64 0.46 0.03 7.54
CA ASP A 64 0.07 -1.35 7.30
C ASP A 64 1.15 -2.04 6.43
N PRO A 65 2.00 -2.86 7.03
CA PRO A 65 3.14 -3.45 6.34
C PRO A 65 2.74 -4.52 5.31
N SER A 66 1.53 -5.06 5.41
CA SER A 66 1.00 -6.00 4.42
C SER A 66 -0.50 -6.12 4.51
N PHE A 67 -1.21 -5.59 3.52
CA PHE A 67 -2.64 -5.81 3.37
C PHE A 67 -3.00 -7.29 3.08
N ASN A 68 -2.02 -8.08 2.58
CA ASN A 68 -2.22 -9.46 2.19
C ASN A 68 -1.11 -10.38 2.75
N PRO A 69 -1.12 -10.64 4.06
CA PRO A 69 -0.10 -11.50 4.67
C PRO A 69 -0.14 -12.94 4.16
N ASP A 70 -1.32 -13.47 3.83
CA ASP A 70 -1.46 -14.83 3.30
C ASP A 70 -0.83 -14.97 1.91
N GLY A 71 -1.11 -14.01 1.02
CA GLY A 71 -0.52 -13.98 -0.31
C GLY A 71 1.00 -13.78 -0.26
N LEU A 72 1.46 -12.90 0.61
CA LEU A 72 2.89 -12.67 0.82
C LEU A 72 3.60 -13.93 1.33
N GLN A 73 3.00 -14.64 2.29
CA GLN A 73 3.54 -15.89 2.81
C GLN A 73 3.62 -16.97 1.72
N ARG A 74 2.58 -17.09 0.91
CA ARG A 74 2.54 -18.04 -0.22
C ARG A 74 3.64 -17.76 -1.24
N PHE A 75 3.79 -16.47 -1.61
CA PHE A 75 4.86 -16.06 -2.51
C PHE A 75 6.25 -16.31 -1.91
N ALA A 76 6.47 -15.94 -0.65
CA ALA A 76 7.74 -16.17 0.02
C ALA A 76 8.12 -17.64 0.05
N TYR A 77 7.16 -18.52 0.33
CA TYR A 77 7.38 -19.96 0.28
C TYR A 77 7.75 -20.43 -1.14
N TRP A 78 6.99 -19.98 -2.15
CA TRP A 78 7.28 -20.30 -3.55
C TRP A 78 8.69 -19.84 -3.95
N ALA A 79 9.00 -18.57 -3.73
CA ALA A 79 10.28 -17.97 -4.10
C ALA A 79 11.46 -18.70 -3.43
N ASN A 80 11.35 -18.98 -2.14
CA ASN A 80 12.41 -19.69 -1.42
C ASN A 80 12.59 -21.14 -1.84
N THR A 81 11.53 -21.78 -2.33
CA THR A 81 11.58 -23.19 -2.76
C THR A 81 12.07 -23.33 -4.19
N ASN A 82 11.82 -22.35 -5.05
CA ASN A 82 12.06 -22.46 -6.49
C ASN A 82 13.19 -21.55 -7.01
N LYS A 83 13.73 -20.65 -6.17
CA LYS A 83 14.86 -19.82 -6.57
C LYS A 83 16.08 -20.65 -6.96
N ALA A 84 16.78 -20.25 -8.00
CA ALA A 84 18.04 -20.82 -8.37
C ALA A 84 19.15 -20.49 -7.33
N ASN A 85 20.18 -21.34 -7.24
CA ASN A 85 21.33 -21.08 -6.36
C ASN A 85 22.23 -19.95 -6.88
N THR A 86 22.16 -19.67 -8.16
CA THR A 86 22.87 -18.58 -8.85
C THR A 86 21.86 -17.76 -9.65
N ILE A 87 22.22 -16.51 -9.91
CA ILE A 87 21.36 -15.67 -10.78
C ILE A 87 21.18 -16.35 -12.13
N ASN A 88 19.94 -16.64 -12.47
CA ASN A 88 19.56 -17.22 -13.75
C ASN A 88 18.85 -16.17 -14.60
N PRO A 89 19.42 -15.76 -15.75
CA PRO A 89 18.81 -14.75 -16.61
C PRO A 89 17.74 -15.31 -17.56
N ASP A 90 17.51 -16.62 -17.59
CA ASP A 90 16.51 -17.23 -18.48
C ASP A 90 15.10 -16.90 -17.96
N PRO A 91 14.32 -16.08 -18.71
CA PRO A 91 12.97 -15.70 -18.31
C PRO A 91 11.99 -16.88 -18.27
N ASN A 92 12.35 -18.03 -18.85
CA ASN A 92 11.54 -19.24 -18.82
C ASN A 92 11.86 -20.15 -17.64
N ASP A 93 12.83 -19.77 -16.81
CA ASP A 93 13.13 -20.56 -15.61
C ASP A 93 11.95 -20.56 -14.66
N ARG A 94 11.82 -21.68 -13.95
CA ARG A 94 10.73 -21.92 -13.01
C ARG A 94 10.64 -20.84 -11.92
N GLU A 95 11.74 -20.25 -11.53
CA GLU A 95 11.75 -19.24 -10.47
C GLU A 95 10.96 -17.96 -10.83
N TYR A 96 10.70 -17.74 -12.13
CA TYR A 96 9.93 -16.59 -12.62
C TYR A 96 8.46 -16.90 -12.90
N HIS A 97 8.04 -18.14 -12.73
CA HIS A 97 6.70 -18.60 -13.08
C HIS A 97 5.97 -19.17 -11.88
N GLU A 98 5.44 -18.27 -11.06
CA GLU A 98 4.65 -18.63 -9.90
C GLU A 98 3.41 -19.42 -10.31
N VAL A 99 3.22 -20.60 -9.69
CA VAL A 99 2.05 -21.42 -9.96
C VAL A 99 0.83 -20.93 -9.22
N TRP A 100 -0.33 -21.18 -9.80
CA TRP A 100 -1.60 -20.95 -9.10
C TRP A 100 -1.65 -21.74 -7.77
N PRO A 101 -2.19 -21.15 -6.67
CA PRO A 101 -2.93 -19.88 -6.59
C PRO A 101 -2.06 -18.61 -6.52
N GLY A 102 -0.75 -18.71 -6.48
CA GLY A 102 0.16 -17.59 -6.40
C GLY A 102 -0.02 -16.69 -5.18
N GLY A 103 0.80 -15.68 -5.06
CA GLY A 103 0.77 -14.72 -3.95
C GLY A 103 -0.12 -13.49 -4.19
N ARG A 104 -0.74 -13.36 -5.35
CA ARG A 104 -1.56 -12.20 -5.67
C ARG A 104 -2.80 -12.10 -4.78
N THR A 105 -3.48 -13.20 -4.56
CA THR A 105 -4.78 -13.26 -3.91
C THR A 105 -4.68 -13.52 -2.41
N ASN A 106 -5.78 -13.28 -1.67
CA ASN A 106 -5.87 -13.56 -0.24
C ASN A 106 -5.98 -15.09 0.06
N HIS A 107 -6.29 -15.43 1.30
CA HIS A 107 -6.48 -16.81 1.74
C HIS A 107 -7.56 -17.57 0.95
N TYR A 108 -8.61 -16.88 0.52
CA TYR A 108 -9.74 -17.45 -0.23
C TYR A 108 -9.61 -17.27 -1.75
N TRP A 109 -8.44 -16.85 -2.24
CA TRP A 109 -8.11 -16.65 -3.65
C TRP A 109 -8.87 -15.50 -4.34
N PHE A 110 -9.26 -14.50 -3.56
CA PHE A 110 -9.82 -13.28 -4.09
C PHE A 110 -8.78 -12.16 -4.17
N ASP A 111 -8.85 -11.38 -5.23
CA ASP A 111 -8.04 -10.19 -5.40
C ASP A 111 -8.59 -9.03 -4.54
N MET A 112 -7.93 -8.75 -3.43
CA MET A 112 -8.35 -7.69 -2.51
C MET A 112 -8.24 -6.30 -3.12
N ASN A 113 -7.46 -6.13 -4.19
CA ASN A 113 -7.41 -4.88 -4.94
C ASN A 113 -8.58 -4.72 -5.93
N ARG A 114 -9.57 -5.61 -5.87
CA ARG A 114 -10.87 -5.47 -6.54
C ARG A 114 -12.01 -5.28 -5.53
N ASP A 115 -11.67 -5.16 -4.24
CA ASP A 115 -12.66 -5.14 -3.16
C ASP A 115 -12.62 -3.85 -2.32
N TRP A 116 -12.02 -2.78 -2.84
CA TRP A 116 -12.03 -1.46 -2.18
C TRP A 116 -13.42 -0.86 -2.09
N LEU A 117 -14.25 -1.01 -3.11
CA LEU A 117 -15.60 -0.49 -3.16
C LEU A 117 -16.65 -1.53 -2.71
N PRO A 118 -16.61 -2.79 -3.18
CA PRO A 118 -17.59 -3.81 -2.77
C PRO A 118 -17.50 -4.19 -1.30
N VAL A 119 -16.29 -4.19 -0.72
CA VAL A 119 -16.01 -4.46 0.71
C VAL A 119 -16.64 -5.78 1.19
N GLN A 120 -16.49 -6.82 0.40
CA GLN A 120 -17.06 -8.15 0.71
C GLN A 120 -16.15 -8.97 1.61
N LEU A 121 -14.83 -8.79 1.47
CA LEU A 121 -13.83 -9.57 2.19
C LEU A 121 -13.63 -9.05 3.62
N PRO A 122 -13.33 -9.93 4.59
CA PRO A 122 -13.12 -9.51 5.98
C PRO A 122 -11.92 -8.55 6.12
N GLU A 123 -10.85 -8.77 5.36
CA GLU A 123 -9.67 -7.89 5.32
C GLU A 123 -10.04 -6.49 4.79
N SER A 124 -10.86 -6.44 3.75
CA SER A 124 -11.35 -5.17 3.19
C SER A 124 -12.22 -4.43 4.19
N ARG A 125 -13.09 -5.13 4.93
CA ARG A 125 -13.91 -4.52 5.98
C ARG A 125 -13.07 -3.89 7.07
N ALA A 126 -12.06 -4.61 7.58
CA ALA A 126 -11.15 -4.11 8.60
C ALA A 126 -10.36 -2.89 8.13
N ARG A 127 -9.90 -2.91 6.88
CA ARG A 127 -9.18 -1.79 6.26
C ARG A 127 -10.07 -0.56 6.11
N ILE A 128 -11.28 -0.73 5.60
CA ILE A 128 -12.26 0.37 5.42
C ILE A 128 -12.74 0.90 6.77
N GLU A 129 -12.93 0.05 7.78
CA GLU A 129 -13.21 0.49 9.15
C GLU A 129 -12.09 1.39 9.70
N SER A 130 -10.85 0.97 9.51
CA SER A 130 -9.68 1.77 9.89
C SER A 130 -9.63 3.09 9.13
N PHE A 131 -9.91 3.07 7.83
CA PHE A 131 -10.00 4.27 7.00
C PHE A 131 -11.06 5.25 7.53
N HIS A 132 -12.27 4.79 7.78
CA HIS A 132 -13.35 5.64 8.30
C HIS A 132 -13.10 6.13 9.72
N LYS A 133 -12.43 5.34 10.53
CA LYS A 133 -12.05 5.75 11.88
C LYS A 133 -11.06 6.90 11.88
N TRP A 134 -10.12 6.90 10.98
CA TRP A 134 -9.03 7.87 10.97
C TRP A 134 -9.19 8.98 9.93
N LEU A 135 -10.01 8.78 8.89
CA LEU A 135 -10.23 9.70 7.78
C LEU A 135 -8.91 10.31 7.27
N PRO A 136 -7.99 9.49 6.77
CA PRO A 136 -6.66 9.95 6.39
C PRO A 136 -6.73 11.02 5.28
N ASN A 137 -5.85 12.01 5.36
CA ASN A 137 -5.69 13.03 4.33
C ASN A 137 -5.03 12.45 3.08
N ILE A 138 -4.14 11.45 3.29
CA ILE A 138 -3.43 10.74 2.23
C ILE A 138 -3.51 9.25 2.50
N LEU A 139 -3.88 8.49 1.47
CA LEU A 139 -3.75 7.04 1.46
C LEU A 139 -2.83 6.64 0.31
N THR A 140 -1.86 5.78 0.60
CA THR A 140 -0.97 5.19 -0.40
C THR A 140 -1.20 3.69 -0.46
N ASP A 141 -1.27 3.16 -1.67
CA ASP A 141 -1.33 1.73 -1.95
C ASP A 141 -0.19 1.40 -2.92
N HIS A 142 0.82 0.70 -2.40
CA HIS A 142 2.07 0.47 -3.12
C HIS A 142 1.99 -0.80 -3.94
N HIS A 143 2.27 -0.68 -5.26
CA HIS A 143 2.22 -1.76 -6.24
C HIS A 143 3.52 -1.91 -7.02
N GLU A 144 3.71 -3.08 -7.62
CA GLU A 144 4.70 -3.33 -8.65
C GLU A 144 4.05 -3.42 -10.02
N MET A 145 4.83 -3.05 -11.03
CA MET A 145 4.49 -3.28 -12.43
C MET A 145 5.29 -4.45 -12.95
N GLY A 146 4.77 -5.14 -13.96
CA GLY A 146 5.53 -6.20 -14.63
C GLY A 146 6.84 -5.67 -15.20
N SER A 147 7.88 -6.49 -15.21
CA SER A 147 9.25 -6.11 -15.62
C SER A 147 9.33 -5.50 -17.02
N ASN A 148 8.40 -5.87 -17.90
CA ASN A 148 8.31 -5.37 -19.28
C ASN A 148 7.29 -4.24 -19.43
N SER A 149 6.72 -3.75 -18.34
CA SER A 149 5.75 -2.66 -18.38
C SER A 149 6.45 -1.31 -18.36
N SER A 150 5.91 -0.35 -19.11
CA SER A 150 6.35 1.02 -19.02
C SER A 150 5.86 1.66 -17.73
N PHE A 151 6.66 2.57 -17.21
CA PHE A 151 6.31 3.37 -16.05
C PHE A 151 5.18 4.34 -16.39
N PHE A 152 4.23 4.53 -15.49
CA PHE A 152 3.19 5.53 -15.61
C PHE A 152 2.79 6.11 -14.26
N PHE A 153 2.31 7.35 -14.27
CA PHE A 153 1.67 7.98 -13.14
C PHE A 153 0.17 8.07 -13.34
N GLN A 154 -0.57 7.90 -12.27
CA GLN A 154 -1.95 8.35 -12.19
C GLN A 154 -2.01 9.50 -11.17
N PRO A 155 -2.87 10.50 -11.40
CA PRO A 155 -3.96 10.61 -12.37
C PRO A 155 -3.57 11.15 -13.76
N GLY A 156 -2.33 11.28 -14.07
CA GLY A 156 -1.73 12.00 -15.19
C GLY A 156 -2.17 11.67 -16.63
N ILE A 157 -3.27 10.94 -16.85
CA ILE A 157 -3.82 10.73 -18.20
C ILE A 157 -5.13 11.50 -18.32
N PRO A 158 -5.16 12.69 -18.99
CA PRO A 158 -6.34 13.55 -19.04
C PRO A 158 -7.61 12.86 -19.53
N SER A 159 -7.50 11.96 -20.52
CA SER A 159 -8.63 11.22 -21.06
C SER A 159 -9.23 10.18 -20.10
N ARG A 160 -8.58 9.91 -18.97
CA ARG A 160 -9.03 8.97 -17.95
C ARG A 160 -9.28 9.63 -16.59
N THR A 161 -9.05 10.92 -16.49
CA THR A 161 -9.24 11.66 -15.25
C THR A 161 -10.73 11.73 -14.93
N ASN A 162 -11.09 11.32 -13.73
CA ASN A 162 -12.46 11.46 -13.24
C ASN A 162 -12.78 12.94 -13.06
N PRO A 163 -13.90 13.46 -13.61
CA PRO A 163 -14.28 14.87 -13.47
C PRO A 163 -14.51 15.33 -12.02
N LEU A 164 -14.65 14.38 -11.09
CA LEU A 164 -14.71 14.66 -9.65
C LEU A 164 -13.35 14.79 -8.99
N THR A 165 -12.26 14.50 -9.70
CA THR A 165 -10.91 14.63 -9.17
C THR A 165 -10.56 16.12 -9.00
N PRO A 166 -10.14 16.56 -7.81
CA PRO A 166 -9.71 17.94 -7.60
C PRO A 166 -8.61 18.37 -8.55
N GLN A 167 -8.61 19.64 -8.98
CA GLN A 167 -7.63 20.17 -9.93
C GLN A 167 -6.18 19.92 -9.47
N MET A 168 -5.89 20.08 -8.19
CA MET A 168 -4.56 19.83 -7.62
C MET A 168 -4.04 18.40 -7.81
N ASN A 169 -4.89 17.46 -8.16
CA ASN A 169 -4.53 16.06 -8.43
C ASN A 169 -4.52 15.74 -9.93
N GLN A 170 -4.77 16.73 -10.80
CA GLN A 170 -4.79 16.58 -12.24
C GLN A 170 -3.53 17.13 -12.91
N ASP A 171 -2.80 17.98 -12.23
CA ASP A 171 -1.55 18.62 -12.64
C ASP A 171 -0.34 17.82 -12.13
#